data_68c96339ea5e9153dffdfbe8f9906985
#
_entry.id   68c96339ea5e9153dffdfbe8f9906985
#
_cell.length_a   1.000
_cell.length_b   1.000
_cell.length_c   1.000
_cell.angle_alpha   90.00
_cell.angle_beta   90.00
_cell.angle_gamma   90.00
#
_symmetry.space_group_name_H-M   'P 1'
#
loop_
_entity.id
_entity.type
_entity.pdbx_description
1 polymer ?
#
loop_
_entity_poly.entity_id
_entity_poly.type
_entity_poly.pdbx_seq_one_letter_code
_entity_poly.pdbx_strand_id
1 'polypeptide(L)'
;MRPPRPRTRILAWIVAALLVIAGLAAGPSAASAAGNPYERGPSPTAASIAADRGPFATAQVTVPRGNGFGGGVIYYPTDTSQGTFGAIAIAPGFNTAWSYYAWQGPRLASFGFVVIGIETNTLNDYADARATQLLAALDYLVNSSPVRDRVDRDRLAVGGHSMGGGGALLAATQRPSLLTAVGQAPYVPNGNLSGIKSPTIIFAGQADGTVTPQYAQNAYNTIPADVERAYVEIANEGHGFPAGGGGGNSGAFARTMMVWLKLFIDKDTRYAPFLCPTLSNANGISKYMASCPLDPPGGGPTASPTASPTATPSSTPTGPPPATSALKGVASGRCLDVNGASQANGAQAQIWDCNGQNNQQWTTTSAGELRVYGNKCLDVNGGSTADGTSVIIWDCNGQNNQKWRLNSDGTITAVGANKCLDVSGAGTANGTKTQIWTCHGGTNQKWTRV
;
A
#
# COMPACT_ATOMS: atom_id res chain seq x y z
N MET A 1 -92.28 -18.85 -13.14
CA MET A 1 -92.30 -17.52 -13.82
C MET A 1 -91.07 -16.75 -13.31
N ARG A 2 -90.09 -16.52 -14.17
CA ARG A 2 -88.89 -15.74 -13.83
C ARG A 2 -89.03 -14.35 -14.50
N PRO A 3 -88.68 -13.24 -13.80
CA PRO A 3 -88.71 -11.91 -14.43
C PRO A 3 -87.42 -11.65 -15.24
N PRO A 4 -87.42 -10.69 -16.18
CA PRO A 4 -86.34 -10.47 -17.13
C PRO A 4 -85.27 -9.54 -16.56
N ARG A 5 -84.02 -9.73 -17.02
CA ARG A 5 -82.84 -8.93 -16.73
C ARG A 5 -82.80 -7.65 -17.59
N PRO A 6 -82.38 -6.51 -17.03
CA PRO A 6 -82.18 -5.29 -17.82
C PRO A 6 -80.83 -5.30 -18.54
N ARG A 7 -80.82 -4.85 -19.79
CA ARG A 7 -79.63 -4.64 -20.64
C ARG A 7 -78.98 -3.28 -20.28
N THR A 8 -77.76 -3.32 -19.77
CA THR A 8 -76.94 -2.11 -19.55
C THR A 8 -76.19 -1.79 -20.83
N ARG A 9 -76.37 -0.58 -21.37
CA ARG A 9 -75.60 -0.03 -22.50
C ARG A 9 -74.28 0.51 -21.98
N ILE A 10 -73.14 0.00 -22.53
CA ILE A 10 -71.81 0.54 -22.28
C ILE A 10 -71.58 1.70 -23.25
N LEU A 11 -71.44 2.88 -22.74
CA LEU A 11 -70.94 4.06 -23.44
C LEU A 11 -69.41 3.98 -23.51
N ALA A 12 -68.83 3.88 -24.70
CA ALA A 12 -67.39 3.92 -24.92
C ALA A 12 -66.95 5.37 -24.94
N TRP A 13 -66.09 5.77 -23.98
CA TRP A 13 -65.36 7.04 -24.02
C TRP A 13 -64.01 6.79 -24.66
N ILE A 14 -63.74 7.41 -25.81
CA ILE A 14 -62.45 7.47 -26.47
C ILE A 14 -61.66 8.58 -25.76
N VAL A 15 -60.65 8.23 -25.01
CA VAL A 15 -59.65 9.17 -24.48
C VAL A 15 -58.44 9.14 -25.44
N ALA A 16 -58.25 10.22 -26.16
CA ALA A 16 -57.06 10.45 -26.97
C ALA A 16 -55.88 10.78 -26.08
N ALA A 17 -54.94 9.85 -25.93
CA ALA A 17 -53.67 10.09 -25.23
C ALA A 17 -52.66 10.73 -26.18
N LEU A 18 -52.33 12.00 -25.98
CA LEU A 18 -51.19 12.68 -26.60
C LEU A 18 -49.87 12.12 -26.00
N LEU A 19 -49.14 11.35 -26.78
CA LEU A 19 -47.77 10.95 -26.47
C LEU A 19 -46.82 12.13 -26.71
N VAL A 20 -46.39 12.78 -25.64
CA VAL A 20 -45.23 13.67 -25.66
C VAL A 20 -43.99 12.82 -25.60
N ILE A 21 -43.29 12.63 -26.69
CA ILE A 21 -41.97 12.01 -26.79
C ILE A 21 -40.96 13.06 -26.28
N ALA A 22 -40.63 12.99 -24.98
CA ALA A 22 -39.46 13.68 -24.44
C ALA A 22 -38.22 12.92 -24.89
N GLY A 23 -37.51 13.45 -25.87
CA GLY A 23 -36.19 12.97 -26.26
C GLY A 23 -35.19 13.14 -25.12
N LEU A 24 -34.91 12.09 -24.42
CA LEU A 24 -33.75 12.00 -23.51
C LEU A 24 -32.50 11.98 -24.38
N ALA A 25 -31.85 13.15 -24.50
CA ALA A 25 -30.46 13.21 -24.95
C ALA A 25 -29.61 12.43 -23.95
N ALA A 26 -29.18 11.22 -24.32
CA ALA A 26 -28.16 10.50 -23.58
C ALA A 26 -26.88 11.34 -23.70
N GLY A 27 -26.54 12.04 -22.63
CA GLY A 27 -25.21 12.63 -22.45
C GLY A 27 -24.15 11.51 -22.51
N PRO A 28 -22.93 11.80 -22.96
CA PRO A 28 -21.87 10.80 -22.98
C PRO A 28 -21.70 10.25 -21.57
N SER A 29 -21.94 8.95 -21.39
CA SER A 29 -21.59 8.23 -20.16
C SER A 29 -20.10 8.45 -19.93
N ALA A 30 -19.75 9.13 -18.86
CA ALA A 30 -18.36 9.15 -18.39
C ALA A 30 -17.94 7.70 -18.24
N ALA A 31 -16.99 7.26 -19.08
CA ALA A 31 -16.36 5.95 -18.92
C ALA A 31 -15.76 5.96 -17.51
N SER A 32 -16.33 5.17 -16.62
CA SER A 32 -15.74 4.86 -15.32
C SER A 32 -14.35 4.33 -15.63
N ALA A 33 -13.32 4.97 -15.10
CA ALA A 33 -11.97 4.43 -15.17
C ALA A 33 -12.05 2.98 -14.67
N ALA A 34 -11.66 2.02 -15.52
CA ALA A 34 -11.71 0.62 -15.14
C ALA A 34 -10.84 0.44 -13.88
N GLY A 35 -11.48 0.10 -12.77
CA GLY A 35 -10.78 -0.17 -11.51
C GLY A 35 -9.79 -1.31 -11.70
N ASN A 36 -8.83 -1.43 -10.78
CA ASN A 36 -7.86 -2.52 -10.82
C ASN A 36 -8.59 -3.90 -10.82
N PRO A 37 -8.47 -4.71 -11.90
CA PRO A 37 -9.21 -5.99 -12.00
C PRO A 37 -8.74 -7.04 -11.00
N TYR A 38 -7.65 -6.78 -10.30
CA TYR A 38 -7.05 -7.70 -9.33
C TYR A 38 -7.37 -7.35 -7.87
N GLU A 39 -8.11 -6.28 -7.62
CA GLU A 39 -8.59 -6.00 -6.27
C GLU A 39 -9.46 -7.14 -5.76
N ARG A 40 -9.14 -7.63 -4.57
CA ARG A 40 -9.85 -8.74 -3.91
C ARG A 40 -10.19 -8.34 -2.48
N GLY A 41 -11.44 -8.57 -2.12
CA GLY A 41 -11.96 -8.26 -0.79
C GLY A 41 -12.26 -6.76 -0.57
N PRO A 42 -12.72 -6.40 0.64
CA PRO A 42 -13.08 -5.05 1.00
C PRO A 42 -11.84 -4.14 1.10
N SER A 43 -12.07 -2.82 1.11
CA SER A 43 -11.01 -1.85 1.38
C SER A 43 -10.32 -2.11 2.72
N PRO A 44 -8.97 -2.09 2.77
CA PRO A 44 -8.24 -2.40 3.99
C PRO A 44 -8.41 -1.32 5.06
N THR A 45 -8.40 -1.77 6.31
CA THR A 45 -8.31 -0.92 7.50
C THR A 45 -7.16 -1.40 8.38
N ALA A 46 -6.70 -0.59 9.33
CA ALA A 46 -5.67 -1.00 10.28
C ALA A 46 -6.08 -2.28 11.05
N ALA A 47 -7.35 -2.42 11.40
CA ALA A 47 -7.89 -3.61 12.06
C ALA A 47 -7.88 -4.84 11.13
N SER A 48 -8.35 -4.67 9.88
CA SER A 48 -8.44 -5.80 8.95
C SER A 48 -7.07 -6.35 8.54
N ILE A 49 -6.05 -5.50 8.38
CA ILE A 49 -4.69 -5.96 8.07
C ILE A 49 -4.00 -6.64 9.24
N ALA A 50 -4.37 -6.29 10.48
CA ALA A 50 -3.85 -6.90 11.71
C ALA A 50 -4.56 -8.22 12.07
N ALA A 51 -5.72 -8.49 11.50
CA ALA A 51 -6.50 -9.68 11.78
C ALA A 51 -5.76 -10.97 11.40
N ASP A 52 -5.98 -12.04 12.16
CA ASP A 52 -5.36 -13.35 11.88
C ASP A 52 -5.88 -13.98 10.59
N ARG A 53 -7.08 -13.61 10.17
CA ARG A 53 -7.73 -14.07 8.95
C ARG A 53 -8.34 -12.92 8.18
N GLY A 54 -8.24 -13.03 6.86
CA GLY A 54 -8.92 -12.16 5.92
C GLY A 54 -10.37 -12.60 5.64
N PRO A 55 -11.03 -11.96 4.67
CA PRO A 55 -12.45 -12.16 4.40
C PRO A 55 -12.80 -13.48 3.66
N PHE A 56 -11.81 -14.19 3.11
CA PHE A 56 -12.05 -15.37 2.30
C PHE A 56 -12.05 -16.65 3.13
N ALA A 57 -13.05 -17.50 2.94
CA ALA A 57 -13.02 -18.90 3.39
C ALA A 57 -11.94 -19.66 2.62
N THR A 58 -11.24 -20.58 3.30
CA THR A 58 -10.07 -21.26 2.74
C THR A 58 -10.19 -22.76 2.83
N ALA A 59 -9.54 -23.44 1.89
CA ALA A 59 -9.30 -24.89 1.93
C ALA A 59 -7.81 -25.17 1.68
N GLN A 60 -7.42 -26.43 1.86
CA GLN A 60 -6.06 -26.89 1.57
C GLN A 60 -6.04 -28.25 0.89
N VAL A 61 -4.96 -28.54 0.18
CA VAL A 61 -4.70 -29.84 -0.42
C VAL A 61 -3.22 -30.18 -0.31
N THR A 62 -2.92 -31.43 0.04
CA THR A 62 -1.54 -31.92 0.13
C THR A 62 -0.99 -32.21 -1.27
N VAL A 63 0.27 -31.86 -1.48
CA VAL A 63 1.01 -32.12 -2.73
C VAL A 63 2.02 -33.24 -2.47
N PRO A 64 2.01 -34.34 -3.24
CA PRO A 64 2.98 -35.42 -3.11
C PRO A 64 4.38 -34.98 -3.61
N ARG A 65 5.40 -35.71 -3.18
CA ARG A 65 6.76 -35.58 -3.74
C ARG A 65 6.80 -35.94 -5.23
N GLY A 66 7.85 -35.53 -5.91
CA GLY A 66 8.09 -35.93 -7.30
C GLY A 66 7.80 -34.87 -8.36
N ASN A 67 7.44 -33.65 -7.94
CA ASN A 67 7.14 -32.52 -8.84
C ASN A 67 8.31 -31.52 -8.92
N GLY A 68 9.54 -31.96 -8.72
CA GLY A 68 10.71 -31.09 -8.68
C GLY A 68 11.03 -30.53 -7.30
N PHE A 69 10.19 -30.82 -6.30
CA PHE A 69 10.33 -30.44 -4.89
C PHE A 69 9.81 -31.57 -3.98
N GLY A 70 10.04 -31.44 -2.68
CA GLY A 70 9.75 -32.50 -1.70
C GLY A 70 8.26 -32.71 -1.37
N GLY A 71 7.33 -32.09 -2.11
CA GLY A 71 5.90 -32.05 -1.80
C GLY A 71 5.54 -30.81 -1.00
N GLY A 72 4.37 -30.82 -0.31
CA GLY A 72 3.95 -29.69 0.47
C GLY A 72 2.45 -29.56 0.64
N VAL A 73 1.97 -28.36 0.90
CA VAL A 73 0.54 -28.06 1.08
C VAL A 73 0.17 -26.81 0.30
N ILE A 74 -0.90 -26.87 -0.47
CA ILE A 74 -1.51 -25.71 -1.12
C ILE A 74 -2.70 -25.26 -0.28
N TYR A 75 -2.73 -23.96 0.04
CA TYR A 75 -3.85 -23.26 0.69
C TYR A 75 -4.47 -22.28 -0.30
N TYR A 76 -5.79 -22.21 -0.37
CA TYR A 76 -6.46 -21.41 -1.39
C TYR A 76 -7.83 -20.91 -0.94
N PRO A 77 -8.30 -19.75 -1.47
CA PRO A 77 -9.68 -19.29 -1.29
C PRO A 77 -10.67 -20.25 -1.95
N THR A 78 -11.79 -20.53 -1.27
CA THR A 78 -12.83 -21.42 -1.82
C THR A 78 -13.78 -20.68 -2.75
N ASP A 79 -14.06 -19.40 -2.47
CA ASP A 79 -14.88 -18.54 -3.33
C ASP A 79 -14.06 -17.99 -4.51
N THR A 80 -14.56 -18.23 -5.72
CA THR A 80 -13.96 -17.74 -6.98
C THR A 80 -14.83 -16.70 -7.68
N SER A 81 -15.87 -16.20 -7.04
CA SER A 81 -16.77 -15.20 -7.61
C SER A 81 -16.05 -13.90 -8.03
N GLN A 82 -14.89 -13.61 -7.40
CA GLN A 82 -14.04 -12.48 -7.73
C GLN A 82 -12.94 -12.82 -8.78
N GLY A 83 -12.98 -14.00 -9.39
CA GLY A 83 -12.02 -14.46 -10.40
C GLY A 83 -10.83 -15.23 -9.81
N THR A 84 -9.72 -15.28 -10.56
CA THR A 84 -8.49 -15.95 -10.16
C THR A 84 -7.69 -15.15 -9.15
N PHE A 85 -6.80 -15.82 -8.42
CA PHE A 85 -5.96 -15.26 -7.37
C PHE A 85 -4.50 -15.33 -7.76
N GLY A 86 -3.73 -14.32 -7.33
CA GLY A 86 -2.28 -14.39 -7.39
C GLY A 86 -1.72 -15.46 -6.44
N ALA A 87 -0.52 -15.94 -6.71
CA ALA A 87 0.05 -17.05 -5.94
C ALA A 87 1.46 -16.79 -5.45
N ILE A 88 1.80 -17.47 -4.32
CA ILE A 88 3.14 -17.45 -3.75
C ILE A 88 3.60 -18.86 -3.36
N ALA A 89 4.85 -19.21 -3.73
CA ALA A 89 5.53 -20.39 -3.21
C ALA A 89 6.46 -19.97 -2.06
N ILE A 90 6.43 -20.72 -0.94
CA ILE A 90 7.20 -20.41 0.27
C ILE A 90 8.03 -21.63 0.67
N ALA A 91 9.35 -21.43 0.83
CA ALA A 91 10.29 -22.45 1.26
C ALA A 91 10.70 -22.30 2.73
N PRO A 92 10.84 -23.42 3.47
CA PRO A 92 11.33 -23.43 4.85
C PRO A 92 12.83 -23.08 4.92
N GLY A 93 13.36 -22.93 6.15
CA GLY A 93 14.78 -22.77 6.45
C GLY A 93 15.56 -24.09 6.37
N PHE A 94 16.90 -24.00 6.60
CA PHE A 94 17.78 -25.15 6.66
C PHE A 94 17.38 -26.07 7.82
N ASN A 95 17.35 -27.37 7.58
CA ASN A 95 16.99 -28.41 8.54
C ASN A 95 15.59 -28.21 9.19
N THR A 96 14.66 -27.56 8.47
CA THR A 96 13.29 -27.36 8.93
C THR A 96 12.27 -27.81 7.88
N ALA A 97 11.11 -28.30 8.36
CA ALA A 97 9.98 -28.69 7.52
C ALA A 97 8.99 -27.51 7.33
N TRP A 98 8.13 -27.59 6.33
CA TRP A 98 7.07 -26.61 6.10
C TRP A 98 6.14 -26.45 7.33
N SER A 99 5.92 -27.49 8.08
CA SER A 99 5.03 -27.48 9.26
C SER A 99 5.32 -26.37 10.26
N TYR A 100 6.59 -25.94 10.37
CA TYR A 100 6.99 -24.80 11.23
C TYR A 100 6.44 -23.45 10.75
N TYR A 101 6.12 -23.33 9.47
CA TYR A 101 5.65 -22.11 8.81
C TYR A 101 4.19 -22.21 8.35
N ALA A 102 3.54 -23.34 8.63
CA ALA A 102 2.22 -23.68 8.08
C ALA A 102 1.12 -22.66 8.39
N TRP A 103 1.27 -21.85 9.45
CA TRP A 103 0.35 -20.77 9.78
C TRP A 103 0.28 -19.68 8.69
N GLN A 104 1.35 -19.47 7.91
CA GLN A 104 1.39 -18.48 6.83
C GLN A 104 0.41 -18.86 5.70
N GLY A 105 0.28 -20.15 5.41
CA GLY A 105 -0.57 -20.64 4.32
C GLY A 105 -2.03 -20.22 4.44
N PRO A 106 -2.77 -20.68 5.46
CA PRO A 106 -4.19 -20.35 5.61
C PRO A 106 -4.41 -18.86 5.93
N ARG A 107 -3.44 -18.16 6.55
CA ARG A 107 -3.53 -16.72 6.75
C ARG A 107 -3.53 -16.00 5.40
N LEU A 108 -2.50 -16.19 4.57
CA LEU A 108 -2.39 -15.51 3.28
C LEU A 108 -3.53 -15.91 2.32
N ALA A 109 -3.93 -17.18 2.35
CA ALA A 109 -5.07 -17.64 1.55
C ALA A 109 -6.37 -16.91 1.93
N SER A 110 -6.60 -16.64 3.21
CA SER A 110 -7.78 -15.89 3.64
C SER A 110 -7.77 -14.41 3.22
N PHE A 111 -6.63 -13.88 2.81
CA PHE A 111 -6.50 -12.56 2.21
C PHE A 111 -6.55 -12.58 0.67
N GLY A 112 -6.80 -13.73 0.05
CA GLY A 112 -7.01 -13.83 -1.38
C GLY A 112 -5.77 -14.23 -2.18
N PHE A 113 -4.93 -15.13 -1.64
CA PHE A 113 -3.79 -15.71 -2.37
C PHE A 113 -3.90 -17.23 -2.46
N VAL A 114 -3.35 -17.81 -3.51
CA VAL A 114 -3.03 -19.24 -3.51
C VAL A 114 -1.60 -19.40 -2.99
N VAL A 115 -1.43 -20.18 -1.93
CA VAL A 115 -0.14 -20.33 -1.26
C VAL A 115 0.29 -21.79 -1.35
N ILE A 116 1.48 -22.06 -1.89
CA ILE A 116 2.11 -23.37 -1.78
C ILE A 116 3.28 -23.29 -0.83
N GLY A 117 3.16 -23.94 0.33
CA GLY A 117 4.28 -24.17 1.23
C GLY A 117 4.95 -25.47 0.87
N ILE A 118 6.23 -25.41 0.50
CA ILE A 118 6.95 -26.59 0.02
C ILE A 118 7.71 -27.31 1.14
N GLU A 119 7.77 -28.64 1.05
CA GLU A 119 8.89 -29.40 1.62
C GLU A 119 10.02 -29.42 0.60
N THR A 120 11.24 -29.34 1.10
CA THR A 120 12.43 -29.44 0.22
C THR A 120 12.77 -30.91 -0.07
N ASN A 121 13.50 -31.17 -1.16
CA ASN A 121 13.89 -32.54 -1.53
C ASN A 121 14.70 -33.19 -0.41
N THR A 122 15.59 -32.41 0.20
CA THR A 122 16.25 -32.76 1.47
C THR A 122 16.19 -31.57 2.43
N LEU A 123 16.19 -31.82 3.74
CA LEU A 123 16.18 -30.76 4.74
C LEU A 123 17.44 -29.88 4.67
N ASN A 124 18.53 -30.42 4.11
CA ASN A 124 19.85 -29.78 4.04
C ASN A 124 20.12 -29.07 2.72
N ASP A 125 19.13 -28.97 1.83
CA ASP A 125 19.27 -28.25 0.57
C ASP A 125 19.69 -26.80 0.80
N TYR A 126 20.65 -26.32 -0.01
CA TYR A 126 21.11 -24.93 0.02
C TYR A 126 20.19 -24.02 -0.79
N ALA A 127 20.46 -22.72 -0.76
CA ALA A 127 19.61 -21.69 -1.34
C ALA A 127 19.37 -21.85 -2.84
N ASP A 128 20.36 -22.27 -3.60
CA ASP A 128 20.27 -22.53 -5.05
C ASP A 128 19.32 -23.68 -5.39
N ALA A 129 19.42 -24.79 -4.65
CA ALA A 129 18.49 -25.90 -4.79
C ALA A 129 17.07 -25.51 -4.39
N ARG A 130 16.91 -24.68 -3.34
CA ARG A 130 15.58 -24.16 -2.92
C ARG A 130 15.01 -23.19 -3.94
N ALA A 131 15.83 -22.40 -4.62
CA ALA A 131 15.40 -21.55 -5.73
C ALA A 131 14.78 -22.40 -6.86
N THR A 132 15.47 -23.45 -7.29
CA THR A 132 14.97 -24.39 -8.29
C THR A 132 13.65 -25.04 -7.87
N GLN A 133 13.53 -25.45 -6.61
CA GLN A 133 12.33 -26.09 -6.07
C GLN A 133 11.15 -25.11 -5.95
N LEU A 134 11.39 -23.86 -5.57
CA LEU A 134 10.36 -22.82 -5.55
C LEU A 134 9.79 -22.55 -6.96
N LEU A 135 10.67 -22.47 -7.96
CA LEU A 135 10.24 -22.28 -9.35
C LEU A 135 9.46 -23.49 -9.87
N ALA A 136 9.90 -24.72 -9.56
CA ALA A 136 9.16 -25.93 -9.87
C ALA A 136 7.78 -25.99 -9.19
N ALA A 137 7.66 -25.50 -7.95
CA ALA A 137 6.41 -25.43 -7.22
C ALA A 137 5.42 -24.43 -7.84
N LEU A 138 5.89 -23.29 -8.32
CA LEU A 138 5.07 -22.36 -9.09
C LEU A 138 4.61 -22.97 -10.42
N ASP A 139 5.51 -23.64 -11.15
CA ASP A 139 5.16 -24.31 -12.40
C ASP A 139 4.14 -25.43 -12.17
N TYR A 140 4.27 -26.18 -11.09
CA TYR A 140 3.27 -27.16 -10.67
C TYR A 140 1.91 -26.51 -10.35
N LEU A 141 1.92 -25.38 -9.61
CA LEU A 141 0.69 -24.67 -9.26
C LEU A 141 -0.14 -24.31 -10.49
N VAL A 142 0.49 -23.76 -11.51
CA VAL A 142 -0.22 -23.22 -12.70
C VAL A 142 -0.52 -24.26 -13.77
N ASN A 143 0.22 -25.38 -13.80
CA ASN A 143 0.09 -26.36 -14.88
C ASN A 143 -0.57 -27.68 -14.44
N SER A 144 -0.31 -28.15 -13.22
CA SER A 144 -0.61 -29.51 -12.81
C SER A 144 -1.42 -29.64 -11.52
N SER A 145 -1.51 -28.58 -10.70
CA SER A 145 -2.18 -28.65 -9.42
C SER A 145 -3.70 -28.83 -9.56
N PRO A 146 -4.37 -29.44 -8.59
CA PRO A 146 -5.84 -29.55 -8.60
C PRO A 146 -6.56 -28.22 -8.44
N VAL A 147 -5.83 -27.15 -8.16
CA VAL A 147 -6.35 -25.78 -7.99
C VAL A 147 -5.84 -24.80 -9.05
N ARG A 148 -5.22 -25.30 -10.14
CA ARG A 148 -4.64 -24.45 -11.21
C ARG A 148 -5.64 -23.44 -11.79
N ASP A 149 -6.91 -23.81 -11.87
CA ASP A 149 -7.98 -22.96 -12.41
C ASP A 149 -8.35 -21.78 -11.48
N ARG A 150 -7.81 -21.75 -10.26
CA ARG A 150 -7.92 -20.65 -9.30
C ARG A 150 -6.72 -19.71 -9.33
N VAL A 151 -5.63 -20.10 -10.01
CA VAL A 151 -4.36 -19.38 -10.03
C VAL A 151 -4.27 -18.49 -11.26
N ASP A 152 -3.94 -17.25 -11.06
CA ASP A 152 -3.50 -16.36 -12.14
C ASP A 152 -2.02 -16.62 -12.43
N ARG A 153 -1.73 -17.18 -13.60
CA ARG A 153 -0.37 -17.56 -13.99
C ARG A 153 0.60 -16.40 -14.16
N ASP A 154 0.07 -15.19 -14.36
CA ASP A 154 0.86 -13.98 -14.56
C ASP A 154 1.10 -13.22 -13.25
N ARG A 155 0.53 -13.70 -12.14
CA ARG A 155 0.66 -13.07 -10.82
C ARG A 155 1.28 -14.00 -9.79
N LEU A 156 2.56 -14.30 -9.99
CA LEU A 156 3.33 -15.25 -9.17
C LEU A 156 4.41 -14.56 -8.34
N ALA A 157 4.63 -15.09 -7.14
CA ALA A 157 5.64 -14.62 -6.20
C ALA A 157 6.36 -15.78 -5.50
N VAL A 158 7.47 -15.47 -4.86
CA VAL A 158 8.24 -16.41 -4.04
C VAL A 158 8.55 -15.84 -2.68
N GLY A 159 8.66 -16.69 -1.69
CA GLY A 159 9.05 -16.33 -0.33
C GLY A 159 9.77 -17.47 0.37
N GLY A 160 10.38 -17.17 1.50
CA GLY A 160 11.00 -18.21 2.30
C GLY A 160 11.79 -17.67 3.49
N HIS A 161 12.12 -18.58 4.40
CA HIS A 161 12.88 -18.28 5.61
C HIS A 161 14.33 -18.74 5.51
N SER A 162 15.26 -17.95 6.02
CA SER A 162 16.68 -18.32 6.15
C SER A 162 17.27 -18.80 4.81
N MET A 163 17.70 -20.06 4.72
CA MET A 163 18.16 -20.70 3.49
C MET A 163 17.05 -20.68 2.40
N GLY A 164 15.78 -20.87 2.77
CA GLY A 164 14.63 -20.73 1.87
C GLY A 164 14.38 -19.28 1.43
N GLY A 165 14.69 -18.32 2.30
CA GLY A 165 14.66 -16.89 1.98
C GLY A 165 15.69 -16.51 0.93
N GLY A 166 16.93 -17.00 1.10
CA GLY A 166 17.97 -16.90 0.07
C GLY A 166 17.54 -17.55 -1.24
N GLY A 167 16.93 -18.74 -1.17
CA GLY A 167 16.35 -19.43 -2.32
C GLY A 167 15.30 -18.62 -3.05
N ALA A 168 14.39 -17.96 -2.29
CA ALA A 168 13.36 -17.09 -2.88
C ALA A 168 13.96 -15.89 -3.63
N LEU A 169 14.97 -15.24 -3.05
CA LEU A 169 15.63 -14.11 -3.69
C LEU A 169 16.44 -14.54 -4.94
N LEU A 170 17.10 -15.70 -4.90
CA LEU A 170 17.76 -16.28 -6.07
C LEU A 170 16.74 -16.68 -7.15
N ALA A 171 15.61 -17.28 -6.79
CA ALA A 171 14.54 -17.61 -7.72
C ALA A 171 14.02 -16.37 -8.47
N ALA A 172 13.87 -15.25 -7.76
CA ALA A 172 13.48 -13.97 -8.37
C ALA A 172 14.53 -13.40 -9.32
N THR A 173 15.81 -13.65 -9.06
CA THR A 173 16.89 -13.32 -10.02
C THR A 173 16.82 -14.18 -11.28
N GLN A 174 16.46 -15.47 -11.13
CA GLN A 174 16.35 -16.43 -12.24
C GLN A 174 15.07 -16.24 -13.07
N ARG A 175 13.96 -15.77 -12.44
CA ARG A 175 12.67 -15.53 -13.09
C ARG A 175 12.20 -14.09 -12.89
N PRO A 176 12.68 -13.14 -13.71
CA PRO A 176 12.34 -11.71 -13.58
C PRO A 176 10.84 -11.37 -13.77
N SER A 177 10.04 -12.32 -14.27
CA SER A 177 8.59 -12.16 -14.40
C SER A 177 7.83 -12.35 -13.08
N LEU A 178 8.48 -12.77 -12.00
CA LEU A 178 7.86 -12.81 -10.68
C LEU A 178 7.50 -11.40 -10.22
N LEU A 179 6.28 -11.24 -9.72
CA LEU A 179 5.79 -9.93 -9.30
C LEU A 179 6.43 -9.43 -8.00
N THR A 180 6.91 -10.34 -7.15
CA THR A 180 7.66 -9.97 -5.95
C THR A 180 8.40 -11.15 -5.33
N ALA A 181 9.40 -10.83 -4.50
CA ALA A 181 10.12 -11.78 -3.66
C ALA A 181 10.11 -11.36 -2.19
N VAL A 182 9.99 -12.32 -1.28
CA VAL A 182 9.92 -12.11 0.18
C VAL A 182 11.02 -12.90 0.88
N GLY A 183 12.06 -12.22 1.35
CA GLY A 183 13.11 -12.79 2.18
C GLY A 183 12.77 -12.66 3.67
N GLN A 184 12.55 -13.77 4.35
CA GLN A 184 12.28 -13.83 5.80
C GLN A 184 13.58 -14.24 6.48
N ALA A 185 14.32 -13.30 7.11
CA ALA A 185 15.68 -13.49 7.63
C ALA A 185 16.58 -14.25 6.62
N PRO A 186 16.72 -13.78 5.36
CA PRO A 186 17.26 -14.59 4.27
C PRO A 186 18.76 -14.79 4.36
N TYR A 187 19.22 -16.04 4.24
CA TYR A 187 20.61 -16.33 3.98
C TYR A 187 20.90 -16.24 2.47
N VAL A 188 21.52 -15.17 2.04
CA VAL A 188 21.86 -14.91 0.63
C VAL A 188 23.30 -15.31 0.36
N PRO A 189 23.57 -16.37 -0.41
CA PRO A 189 24.94 -16.72 -0.78
C PRO A 189 25.62 -15.52 -1.44
N ASN A 190 26.86 -15.23 -1.01
CA ASN A 190 27.65 -14.08 -1.49
C ASN A 190 27.03 -12.68 -1.22
N GLY A 191 25.88 -12.60 -0.54
CA GLY A 191 25.24 -11.34 -0.14
C GLY A 191 24.86 -10.40 -1.29
N ASN A 192 24.77 -10.89 -2.54
CA ASN A 192 24.57 -10.06 -3.72
C ASN A 192 23.23 -10.32 -4.42
N LEU A 193 22.40 -9.28 -4.51
CA LEU A 193 21.09 -9.26 -5.18
C LEU A 193 21.03 -8.27 -6.35
N SER A 194 22.17 -7.83 -6.88
CA SER A 194 22.23 -6.83 -7.96
C SER A 194 21.54 -7.28 -9.26
N GLY A 195 21.33 -8.59 -9.45
CA GLY A 195 20.59 -9.13 -10.59
C GLY A 195 19.08 -9.19 -10.43
N ILE A 196 18.54 -8.90 -9.24
CA ILE A 196 17.08 -8.96 -9.01
C ILE A 196 16.35 -7.84 -9.74
N LYS A 197 15.20 -8.15 -10.33
CA LYS A 197 14.35 -7.19 -11.06
C LYS A 197 12.96 -7.06 -10.45
N SER A 198 12.57 -8.02 -9.64
CA SER A 198 11.25 -8.05 -9.00
C SER A 198 11.24 -7.21 -7.73
N PRO A 199 10.17 -6.47 -7.43
CA PRO A 199 9.94 -5.85 -6.14
C PRO A 199 10.27 -6.80 -4.99
N THR A 200 11.06 -6.34 -4.02
CA THR A 200 11.65 -7.24 -3.02
C THR A 200 11.55 -6.67 -1.61
N ILE A 201 11.01 -7.47 -0.70
CA ILE A 201 11.02 -7.15 0.73
C ILE A 201 11.91 -8.13 1.50
N ILE A 202 12.74 -7.59 2.39
CA ILE A 202 13.59 -8.37 3.30
C ILE A 202 13.18 -8.07 4.73
N PHE A 203 12.83 -9.11 5.46
CA PHE A 203 12.58 -9.06 6.89
C PHE A 203 13.80 -9.56 7.64
N ALA A 204 14.14 -8.91 8.77
CA ALA A 204 15.18 -9.34 9.70
C ALA A 204 14.61 -9.34 11.13
N GLY A 205 15.13 -10.18 12.00
CA GLY A 205 14.86 -10.11 13.44
C GLY A 205 15.92 -9.24 14.12
N GLN A 206 15.52 -8.26 14.92
CA GLN A 206 16.46 -7.35 15.60
C GLN A 206 17.50 -8.10 16.48
N ALA A 207 17.09 -9.20 17.11
CA ALA A 207 17.92 -10.05 17.97
C ALA A 207 18.40 -11.34 17.26
N ASP A 208 18.37 -11.37 15.91
CA ASP A 208 18.81 -12.52 15.14
C ASP A 208 20.34 -12.68 15.19
N GLY A 209 20.79 -13.75 15.86
CA GLY A 209 22.22 -14.11 15.95
C GLY A 209 22.70 -15.06 14.85
N THR A 210 21.79 -15.56 13.99
CA THR A 210 22.10 -16.51 12.90
C THR A 210 22.27 -15.79 11.57
N VAL A 211 21.25 -15.05 11.14
CA VAL A 211 21.30 -14.12 10.01
C VAL A 211 21.12 -12.73 10.60
N THR A 212 22.24 -12.12 10.98
CA THR A 212 22.19 -10.85 11.70
C THR A 212 21.48 -9.76 10.89
N PRO A 213 20.82 -8.77 11.55
CA PRO A 213 20.22 -7.63 10.86
C PRO A 213 21.18 -6.95 9.87
N GLN A 214 22.44 -6.81 10.26
CA GLN A 214 23.46 -6.23 9.39
C GLN A 214 23.71 -7.05 8.13
N TYR A 215 23.71 -8.38 8.24
CA TYR A 215 23.88 -9.28 7.09
C TYR A 215 22.69 -9.11 6.11
N ALA A 216 21.47 -9.16 6.64
CA ALA A 216 20.24 -8.97 5.83
C ALA A 216 20.19 -7.59 5.19
N GLN A 217 20.59 -6.54 5.91
CA GLN A 217 20.65 -5.18 5.41
C GLN A 217 21.73 -5.02 4.33
N ASN A 218 22.88 -5.67 4.46
CA ASN A 218 23.91 -5.64 3.44
C ASN A 218 23.39 -6.26 2.13
N ALA A 219 22.67 -7.39 2.18
CA ALA A 219 21.99 -7.96 1.01
C ALA A 219 20.96 -7.00 0.40
N TYR A 220 20.12 -6.36 1.24
CA TYR A 220 19.16 -5.34 0.80
C TYR A 220 19.85 -4.19 0.04
N ASN A 221 20.98 -3.71 0.51
CA ASN A 221 21.70 -2.60 -0.09
C ASN A 221 22.25 -2.92 -1.50
N THR A 222 22.35 -4.21 -1.86
CA THR A 222 22.78 -4.64 -3.22
C THR A 222 21.63 -4.69 -4.23
N ILE A 223 20.37 -4.61 -3.78
CA ILE A 223 19.21 -4.52 -4.69
C ILE A 223 19.31 -3.22 -5.47
N PRO A 224 19.14 -3.23 -6.82
CA PRO A 224 19.21 -2.01 -7.62
C PRO A 224 18.24 -0.94 -7.16
N ALA A 225 18.63 0.33 -7.28
CA ALA A 225 17.85 1.47 -6.79
C ALA A 225 16.54 1.70 -7.58
N ASP A 226 16.48 1.21 -8.80
CA ASP A 226 15.31 1.22 -9.69
C ASP A 226 14.33 0.06 -9.44
N VAL A 227 14.65 -0.84 -8.50
CA VAL A 227 13.77 -1.92 -8.06
C VAL A 227 13.07 -1.51 -6.78
N GLU A 228 11.74 -1.63 -6.75
CA GLU A 228 10.94 -1.41 -5.54
C GLU A 228 11.39 -2.37 -4.43
N ARG A 229 11.77 -1.80 -3.29
CA ARG A 229 12.39 -2.60 -2.22
C ARG A 229 12.05 -2.08 -0.83
N ALA A 230 11.96 -3.00 0.12
CA ALA A 230 11.84 -2.67 1.53
C ALA A 230 12.71 -3.58 2.41
N TYR A 231 13.22 -3.02 3.49
CA TYR A 231 13.86 -3.73 4.61
C TYR A 231 13.07 -3.44 5.88
N VAL A 232 12.69 -4.49 6.58
CA VAL A 232 11.86 -4.41 7.78
C VAL A 232 12.52 -5.22 8.90
N GLU A 233 12.96 -4.55 9.95
CA GLU A 233 13.53 -5.18 11.12
C GLU A 233 12.47 -5.32 12.21
N ILE A 234 12.19 -6.56 12.61
CA ILE A 234 11.17 -6.88 13.60
C ILE A 234 11.80 -6.78 15.00
N ALA A 235 11.23 -5.90 15.81
CA ALA A 235 11.75 -5.55 17.13
C ALA A 235 11.79 -6.75 18.07
N ASN A 236 12.92 -6.94 18.75
CA ASN A 236 13.18 -7.98 19.77
C ASN A 236 13.03 -9.43 19.28
N GLU A 237 12.89 -9.67 17.98
CA GLU A 237 12.74 -11.01 17.41
C GLU A 237 14.09 -11.62 17.03
N GLY A 238 14.25 -12.93 17.27
CA GLY A 238 15.39 -13.74 16.83
C GLY A 238 15.14 -14.39 15.48
N HIS A 239 16.05 -15.30 15.05
CA HIS A 239 16.00 -15.95 13.74
C HIS A 239 14.69 -16.69 13.43
N GLY A 240 14.02 -17.22 14.46
CA GLY A 240 12.82 -18.04 14.32
C GLY A 240 11.50 -17.26 14.16
N PHE A 241 11.47 -15.92 14.08
CA PHE A 241 10.25 -15.13 14.08
C PHE A 241 9.25 -15.53 12.98
N PRO A 242 9.67 -16.01 11.79
CA PRO A 242 8.71 -16.43 10.78
C PRO A 242 7.97 -17.74 11.10
N ALA A 243 8.51 -18.53 12.04
CA ALA A 243 7.90 -19.78 12.52
C ALA A 243 6.94 -19.55 13.71
N GLY A 244 6.95 -18.38 14.34
CA GLY A 244 6.25 -18.10 15.60
C GLY A 244 4.74 -17.94 15.55
N GLY A 245 4.09 -18.20 14.42
CA GLY A 245 2.62 -18.22 14.34
C GLY A 245 1.92 -16.86 14.45
N GLY A 246 2.66 -15.75 14.40
CA GLY A 246 2.10 -14.39 14.39
C GLY A 246 1.87 -13.79 15.79
N GLY A 247 2.32 -14.44 16.87
CA GLY A 247 2.29 -13.89 18.22
C GLY A 247 3.42 -12.88 18.49
N GLY A 248 3.29 -12.07 19.53
CA GLY A 248 4.30 -11.07 19.88
C GLY A 248 4.54 -10.07 18.74
N ASN A 249 5.79 -9.74 18.48
CA ASN A 249 6.16 -8.86 17.38
C ASN A 249 6.14 -9.56 16.01
N SER A 250 6.04 -10.88 15.93
CA SER A 250 5.82 -11.61 14.69
C SER A 250 4.50 -11.23 13.99
N GLY A 251 3.54 -10.65 14.72
CA GLY A 251 2.35 -10.00 14.15
C GLY A 251 2.71 -8.81 13.24
N ALA A 252 3.78 -8.07 13.53
CA ALA A 252 4.27 -7.01 12.66
C ALA A 252 4.79 -7.58 11.32
N PHE A 253 5.52 -8.69 11.36
CA PHE A 253 5.93 -9.44 10.17
C PHE A 253 4.72 -9.90 9.36
N ALA A 254 3.75 -10.57 10.01
CA ALA A 254 2.60 -11.17 9.35
C ALA A 254 1.74 -10.13 8.59
N ARG A 255 1.43 -8.98 9.23
CA ARG A 255 0.67 -7.92 8.57
C ARG A 255 1.45 -7.27 7.44
N THR A 256 2.74 -6.96 7.66
CA THR A 256 3.55 -6.26 6.66
C THR A 256 3.78 -7.11 5.42
N MET A 257 4.05 -8.41 5.58
CA MET A 257 4.16 -9.35 4.47
C MET A 257 2.85 -9.40 3.65
N MET A 258 1.70 -9.52 4.32
CA MET A 258 0.40 -9.57 3.65
C MET A 258 0.13 -8.28 2.88
N VAL A 259 0.37 -7.12 3.47
CA VAL A 259 0.19 -5.80 2.82
C VAL A 259 1.11 -5.66 1.61
N TRP A 260 2.37 -6.09 1.71
CA TRP A 260 3.31 -6.12 0.59
C TRP A 260 2.80 -6.99 -0.57
N LEU A 261 2.32 -8.19 -0.27
CA LEU A 261 1.78 -9.09 -1.29
C LEU A 261 0.52 -8.51 -1.97
N LYS A 262 -0.37 -7.86 -1.21
CA LYS A 262 -1.54 -7.16 -1.78
C LYS A 262 -1.13 -6.05 -2.74
N LEU A 263 -0.11 -5.27 -2.36
CA LEU A 263 0.37 -4.18 -3.21
C LEU A 263 1.00 -4.71 -4.50
N PHE A 264 1.88 -5.73 -4.44
CA PHE A 264 2.67 -6.14 -5.60
C PHE A 264 2.08 -7.30 -6.40
N ILE A 265 1.36 -8.24 -5.79
CA ILE A 265 0.70 -9.33 -6.53
C ILE A 265 -0.67 -8.89 -7.05
N ASP A 266 -1.49 -8.26 -6.21
CA ASP A 266 -2.83 -7.81 -6.60
C ASP A 266 -2.83 -6.40 -7.20
N LYS A 267 -1.67 -5.73 -7.22
CA LYS A 267 -1.52 -4.33 -7.64
C LYS A 267 -2.51 -3.39 -6.92
N ASP A 268 -2.88 -3.76 -5.70
CA ASP A 268 -3.91 -3.09 -4.92
C ASP A 268 -3.32 -1.90 -4.16
N THR A 269 -3.36 -0.75 -4.78
CA THR A 269 -2.78 0.50 -4.23
C THR A 269 -3.47 0.98 -2.97
N ARG A 270 -4.65 0.44 -2.61
CA ARG A 270 -5.31 0.72 -1.31
C ARG A 270 -4.45 0.29 -0.12
N TYR A 271 -3.51 -0.65 -0.34
CA TYR A 271 -2.58 -1.12 0.68
C TYR A 271 -1.29 -0.30 0.79
N ALA A 272 -0.94 0.52 -0.21
CA ALA A 272 0.29 1.33 -0.19
C ALA A 272 0.41 2.25 1.04
N PRO A 273 -0.66 2.91 1.56
CA PRO A 273 -0.57 3.75 2.75
C PRO A 273 -0.17 3.02 4.04
N PHE A 274 -0.29 1.69 4.08
CA PHE A 274 0.13 0.88 5.22
C PHE A 274 1.61 0.48 5.17
N LEU A 275 2.30 0.77 4.07
CA LEU A 275 3.74 0.59 3.91
C LEU A 275 4.48 1.93 3.94
N CYS A 276 4.02 2.93 3.18
CA CYS A 276 4.68 4.22 3.02
C CYS A 276 3.77 5.38 3.42
N PRO A 277 4.14 6.20 4.37
CA PRO A 277 5.30 6.16 5.28
C PRO A 277 5.00 5.44 6.61
N THR A 278 3.88 4.73 6.74
CA THR A 278 3.27 4.31 8.00
C THR A 278 4.15 3.36 8.84
N LEU A 279 5.02 2.56 8.19
CA LEU A 279 5.82 1.58 8.92
C LEU A 279 7.02 2.14 9.67
N SER A 280 7.49 3.34 9.38
CA SER A 280 8.69 3.92 10.00
C SER A 280 8.63 4.06 11.52
N ASN A 281 7.43 3.99 12.13
CA ASN A 281 7.23 4.06 13.57
C ASN A 281 6.16 3.05 14.04
N ALA A 282 5.95 1.97 13.31
CA ALA A 282 4.92 0.99 13.65
C ALA A 282 5.37 0.09 14.80
N ASN A 283 4.47 -0.20 15.74
CA ASN A 283 4.72 -1.13 16.84
C ASN A 283 5.21 -2.49 16.32
N GLY A 284 6.29 -2.98 16.91
CA GLY A 284 6.94 -4.24 16.57
C GLY A 284 7.95 -4.14 15.42
N ILE A 285 8.27 -2.93 14.93
CA ILE A 285 9.32 -2.68 13.92
C ILE A 285 10.38 -1.77 14.53
N SER A 286 11.63 -2.22 14.56
CA SER A 286 12.77 -1.46 15.08
C SER A 286 13.47 -0.64 13.99
N LYS A 287 13.39 -1.09 12.73
CA LYS A 287 13.97 -0.37 11.58
C LYS A 287 13.14 -0.63 10.33
N TYR A 288 12.95 0.43 9.56
CA TYR A 288 12.28 0.36 8.26
C TYR A 288 13.02 1.20 7.24
N MET A 289 13.27 0.63 6.07
CA MET A 289 13.77 1.33 4.89
C MET A 289 12.98 0.86 3.67
N ALA A 290 12.60 1.76 2.79
CA ALA A 290 11.89 1.41 1.54
C ALA A 290 12.09 2.48 0.47
N SER A 291 11.88 2.11 -0.78
CA SER A 291 11.85 3.00 -1.94
C SER A 291 10.54 3.79 -2.03
N CYS A 292 10.04 4.33 -0.91
CA CYS A 292 8.77 5.07 -0.89
C CYS A 292 8.77 6.31 -1.79
N PRO A 293 7.67 6.56 -2.54
CA PRO A 293 6.43 5.78 -2.59
C PRO A 293 6.60 4.46 -3.31
N LEU A 294 5.99 3.39 -2.79
CA LEU A 294 5.98 2.09 -3.43
C LEU A 294 4.86 2.03 -4.47
N ASP A 295 5.22 1.75 -5.72
CA ASP A 295 4.29 1.73 -6.85
C ASP A 295 4.39 0.41 -7.62
N PRO A 296 3.33 -0.43 -7.63
CA PRO A 296 3.39 -1.71 -8.31
C PRO A 296 3.44 -1.50 -9.83
N PRO A 297 4.32 -2.19 -10.57
CA PRO A 297 4.42 -2.08 -12.02
C PRO A 297 3.06 -2.29 -12.71
N GLY A 298 2.56 -1.28 -13.42
CA GLY A 298 1.27 -1.33 -14.13
C GLY A 298 0.03 -1.19 -13.22
N GLY A 299 0.17 -0.67 -11.99
CA GLY A 299 -0.91 -0.40 -11.06
C GLY A 299 -1.52 1.00 -11.13
N GLY A 300 -0.98 1.90 -11.95
CA GLY A 300 -1.54 3.23 -12.17
C GLY A 300 -2.69 3.22 -13.19
N PRO A 301 -3.57 4.24 -13.21
CA PRO A 301 -4.55 4.38 -14.28
C PRO A 301 -3.82 4.42 -15.62
N THR A 302 -4.09 3.45 -16.47
CA THR A 302 -3.50 3.32 -17.80
C THR A 302 -3.72 4.59 -18.60
N ALA A 303 -2.67 5.37 -18.80
CA ALA A 303 -2.61 6.31 -19.92
C ALA A 303 -2.60 5.48 -21.20
N SER A 304 -3.58 5.72 -22.07
CA SER A 304 -3.79 5.08 -23.36
C SER A 304 -2.53 5.14 -24.23
N PRO A 305 -2.18 4.09 -24.98
CA PRO A 305 -1.01 4.11 -25.86
C PRO A 305 -1.25 5.04 -27.05
N THR A 306 -0.48 6.08 -27.16
CA THR A 306 -0.37 6.88 -28.39
C THR A 306 0.92 6.51 -29.12
N ALA A 307 0.76 6.35 -30.41
CA ALA A 307 1.70 5.88 -31.40
C ALA A 307 3.11 6.49 -31.37
N SER A 308 4.04 5.69 -31.90
CA SER A 308 5.47 5.86 -32.10
C SER A 308 5.92 7.05 -32.97
N PRO A 309 7.21 7.36 -33.05
CA PRO A 309 7.80 8.67 -32.82
C PRO A 309 8.18 9.45 -34.07
N THR A 310 8.18 10.77 -33.96
CA THR A 310 9.05 11.62 -34.78
C THR A 310 9.78 12.59 -33.83
N ALA A 311 11.08 12.67 -33.99
CA ALA A 311 11.99 13.34 -33.10
C ALA A 311 11.92 14.88 -33.11
N THR A 312 12.31 15.42 -31.93
CA THR A 312 12.92 16.74 -31.63
C THR A 312 11.99 17.95 -31.41
N PRO A 313 12.33 18.91 -30.51
CA PRO A 313 12.97 18.81 -29.19
C PRO A 313 12.16 19.40 -28.04
N SER A 314 12.56 19.02 -26.83
CA SER A 314 12.42 19.75 -25.56
C SER A 314 11.12 20.48 -25.25
N SER A 315 10.29 19.87 -24.38
CA SER A 315 9.46 20.62 -23.44
C SER A 315 9.19 19.76 -22.20
N THR A 316 9.43 20.38 -21.08
CA THR A 316 9.14 20.09 -19.68
C THR A 316 7.91 19.17 -19.42
N PRO A 317 7.93 18.25 -18.42
CA PRO A 317 6.78 17.40 -18.10
C PRO A 317 5.66 18.26 -17.51
N THR A 318 4.53 18.34 -18.22
CA THR A 318 3.32 18.99 -17.74
C THR A 318 2.38 17.94 -17.12
N GLY A 319 2.60 17.64 -15.84
CA GLY A 319 1.49 17.26 -14.95
C GLY A 319 0.63 18.51 -14.70
N PRO A 320 -0.62 18.40 -14.20
CA PRO A 320 -1.31 19.61 -13.77
C PRO A 320 -0.38 20.36 -12.81
N PRO A 321 -0.21 21.68 -13.00
CA PRO A 321 0.75 22.44 -12.20
C PRO A 321 0.43 22.22 -10.73
N PRO A 322 1.45 22.11 -9.84
CA PRO A 322 1.24 22.04 -8.41
C PRO A 322 0.35 23.21 -8.02
N ALA A 323 -0.85 22.92 -7.50
CA ALA A 323 -1.83 23.96 -7.20
C ALA A 323 -1.29 24.82 -6.05
N THR A 324 -0.83 26.02 -6.40
CA THR A 324 -0.49 27.05 -5.43
C THR A 324 -1.73 27.83 -5.07
N SER A 325 -2.04 27.94 -3.77
CA SER A 325 -3.23 28.61 -3.27
C SER A 325 -3.00 29.07 -1.83
N ALA A 326 -3.76 30.06 -1.39
CA ALA A 326 -3.82 30.34 0.03
C ALA A 326 -4.67 29.28 0.75
N LEU A 327 -4.32 29.00 2.00
CA LEU A 327 -5.07 28.11 2.90
C LEU A 327 -5.79 28.98 3.93
N LYS A 328 -7.13 29.08 3.83
CA LYS A 328 -7.96 29.95 4.66
C LYS A 328 -8.60 29.15 5.78
N GLY A 329 -8.35 29.52 7.03
CA GLY A 329 -8.96 28.92 8.21
C GLY A 329 -10.47 29.22 8.29
N VAL A 330 -11.28 28.18 8.47
CA VAL A 330 -12.75 28.30 8.48
C VAL A 330 -13.25 29.14 9.65
N ALA A 331 -12.66 28.98 10.84
CA ALA A 331 -13.07 29.73 12.03
C ALA A 331 -12.70 31.22 11.94
N SER A 332 -11.50 31.51 11.44
CA SER A 332 -10.93 32.88 11.48
C SER A 332 -11.22 33.69 10.21
N GLY A 333 -11.48 33.01 9.08
CA GLY A 333 -11.52 33.66 7.78
C GLY A 333 -10.17 34.20 7.32
N ARG A 334 -9.05 33.86 8.01
CA ARG A 334 -7.68 34.30 7.72
C ARG A 334 -6.85 33.22 7.06
N CYS A 335 -5.80 33.63 6.37
CA CYS A 335 -4.92 32.74 5.64
C CYS A 335 -3.77 32.23 6.51
N LEU A 336 -3.33 31.00 6.28
CA LEU A 336 -2.10 30.46 6.81
C LEU A 336 -0.94 31.28 6.27
N ASP A 337 -0.12 31.83 7.18
CA ASP A 337 0.83 32.88 6.94
C ASP A 337 2.15 32.55 7.62
N VAL A 338 3.26 32.93 7.01
CA VAL A 338 4.57 32.89 7.67
C VAL A 338 4.84 34.21 8.32
N ASN A 339 5.01 34.22 9.64
CA ASN A 339 5.19 35.41 10.44
C ASN A 339 6.32 36.34 9.89
N GLY A 340 5.97 37.61 9.68
CA GLY A 340 6.87 38.63 9.17
C GLY A 340 7.40 38.36 7.77
N ALA A 341 6.75 37.49 6.99
CA ALA A 341 7.23 37.02 5.70
C ALA A 341 8.68 36.49 5.74
N SER A 342 9.11 35.98 6.89
CA SER A 342 10.44 35.46 7.11
C SER A 342 10.69 34.21 6.28
N GLN A 343 11.87 34.05 5.69
CA GLN A 343 12.34 32.87 5.00
C GLN A 343 13.33 32.05 5.82
N ALA A 344 13.58 32.46 7.07
CA ALA A 344 14.49 31.74 7.95
C ALA A 344 13.88 30.41 8.43
N ASN A 345 14.73 29.38 8.59
CA ASN A 345 14.33 28.15 9.25
C ASN A 345 13.89 28.46 10.69
N GLY A 346 12.75 27.83 11.10
CA GLY A 346 12.15 28.08 12.40
C GLY A 346 11.14 29.23 12.43
N ALA A 347 10.91 29.96 11.33
CA ALA A 347 9.89 30.99 11.29
C ALA A 347 8.50 30.39 11.55
N GLN A 348 7.76 30.97 12.50
CA GLN A 348 6.46 30.48 12.97
C GLN A 348 5.39 30.67 11.90
N ALA A 349 4.60 29.64 11.66
CA ALA A 349 3.36 29.73 10.92
C ALA A 349 2.22 30.25 11.82
N GLN A 350 1.41 31.13 11.29
CA GLN A 350 0.32 31.82 11.99
C GLN A 350 -0.90 32.00 11.07
N ILE A 351 -1.96 32.61 11.55
CA ILE A 351 -3.02 33.14 10.69
C ILE A 351 -2.91 34.66 10.59
N TRP A 352 -3.16 35.19 9.39
CA TRP A 352 -3.16 36.63 9.11
C TRP A 352 -4.22 36.96 8.06
N ASP A 353 -4.65 38.23 7.97
CA ASP A 353 -5.57 38.67 6.91
C ASP A 353 -5.01 38.24 5.55
N CYS A 354 -5.88 37.66 4.71
CA CYS A 354 -5.48 37.22 3.39
C CYS A 354 -5.09 38.43 2.51
N ASN A 355 -3.83 38.52 2.13
CA ASN A 355 -3.28 39.64 1.38
C ASN A 355 -2.65 39.24 0.03
N GLY A 356 -2.64 37.93 -0.29
CA GLY A 356 -2.10 37.42 -1.56
C GLY A 356 -0.56 37.42 -1.66
N GLN A 357 0.16 37.77 -0.61
CA GLN A 357 1.63 37.79 -0.62
C GLN A 357 2.22 36.38 -0.62
N ASN A 358 3.50 36.25 -1.01
CA ASN A 358 4.18 34.97 -1.18
C ASN A 358 4.27 34.12 0.10
N ASN A 359 4.24 34.75 1.29
CA ASN A 359 4.23 34.08 2.59
C ASN A 359 2.89 33.41 2.94
N GLN A 360 1.87 33.59 2.10
CA GLN A 360 0.56 32.97 2.21
C GLN A 360 0.25 32.02 1.03
N GLN A 361 1.20 31.85 0.10
CA GLN A 361 1.03 31.03 -1.09
C GLN A 361 1.65 29.66 -0.89
N TRP A 362 0.80 28.67 -0.72
CA TRP A 362 1.19 27.28 -0.39
C TRP A 362 1.00 26.37 -1.59
N THR A 363 2.09 25.73 -2.03
CA THR A 363 2.08 24.74 -3.10
C THR A 363 2.04 23.34 -2.49
N THR A 364 1.03 22.57 -2.83
CA THR A 364 1.01 21.14 -2.45
C THR A 364 1.82 20.35 -3.47
N THR A 365 2.82 19.61 -3.00
CA THR A 365 3.61 18.73 -3.84
C THR A 365 3.00 17.32 -3.89
N SER A 366 3.34 16.54 -4.92
CA SER A 366 2.99 15.10 -5.00
C SER A 366 3.59 14.29 -3.84
N ALA A 367 4.66 14.80 -3.21
CA ALA A 367 5.26 14.20 -2.03
C ALA A 367 4.51 14.52 -0.72
N GLY A 368 3.37 15.24 -0.79
CA GLY A 368 2.57 15.62 0.37
C GLY A 368 3.13 16.79 1.18
N GLU A 369 4.05 17.58 0.63
CA GLU A 369 4.58 18.78 1.28
C GLU A 369 3.69 19.98 0.98
N LEU A 370 3.56 20.89 1.95
CA LEU A 370 3.05 22.24 1.75
C LEU A 370 4.23 23.18 1.70
N ARG A 371 4.59 23.63 0.49
CA ARG A 371 5.74 24.50 0.24
C ARG A 371 5.34 25.97 0.13
N VAL A 372 6.12 26.81 0.74
CA VAL A 372 6.07 28.26 0.62
C VAL A 372 7.42 28.76 0.11
N TYR A 373 7.47 29.86 -0.61
CA TYR A 373 8.69 30.41 -1.24
C TYR A 373 9.43 29.44 -2.20
N GLY A 374 8.82 28.32 -2.55
CA GLY A 374 9.39 27.29 -3.42
C GLY A 374 10.29 26.26 -2.72
N ASN A 375 11.06 26.65 -1.71
CA ASN A 375 12.07 25.81 -1.05
C ASN A 375 11.87 25.58 0.45
N LYS A 376 10.87 26.20 1.08
CA LYS A 376 10.51 26.00 2.50
C LYS A 376 9.26 25.14 2.60
N CYS A 377 9.26 24.22 3.53
CA CYS A 377 8.15 23.33 3.83
C CYS A 377 7.50 23.69 5.16
N LEU A 378 6.18 23.63 5.24
CA LEU A 378 5.46 23.67 6.51
C LEU A 378 5.93 22.48 7.35
N ASP A 379 6.34 22.71 8.59
CA ASP A 379 7.12 21.78 9.39
C ASP A 379 6.58 21.72 10.82
N VAL A 380 6.45 20.53 11.37
CA VAL A 380 6.18 20.33 12.80
C VAL A 380 7.50 20.41 13.55
N ASN A 381 7.66 21.44 14.35
CA ASN A 381 8.92 21.76 15.03
C ASN A 381 9.51 20.56 15.79
N GLY A 382 10.78 20.25 15.45
CA GLY A 382 11.52 19.13 16.05
C GLY A 382 10.93 17.74 15.76
N GLY A 383 9.98 17.61 14.83
CA GLY A 383 9.31 16.33 14.56
C GLY A 383 8.48 15.80 15.73
N SER A 384 8.14 16.64 16.69
CA SER A 384 7.36 16.27 17.89
C SER A 384 5.95 15.85 17.53
N THR A 385 5.41 14.89 18.28
CA THR A 385 4.03 14.42 18.15
C THR A 385 3.10 14.91 19.26
N ALA A 386 3.58 15.76 20.16
CA ALA A 386 2.81 16.28 21.28
C ALA A 386 1.81 17.37 20.83
N ASP A 387 0.63 17.40 21.47
CA ASP A 387 -0.32 18.49 21.30
C ASP A 387 0.31 19.84 21.70
N GLY A 388 0.02 20.88 20.94
CA GLY A 388 0.58 22.21 21.16
C GLY A 388 1.97 22.41 20.51
N THR A 389 2.53 21.42 19.82
CA THR A 389 3.79 21.60 19.09
C THR A 389 3.61 22.63 17.99
N SER A 390 4.47 23.63 17.98
CA SER A 390 4.46 24.73 17.01
C SER A 390 4.64 24.21 15.58
N VAL A 391 3.94 24.84 14.66
CA VAL A 391 4.14 24.64 13.21
C VAL A 391 4.95 25.82 12.67
N ILE A 392 6.07 25.52 12.03
CA ILE A 392 7.07 26.44 11.52
C ILE A 392 7.31 26.22 10.03
N ILE A 393 8.22 26.96 9.42
CA ILE A 393 8.81 26.61 8.13
C ILE A 393 10.26 26.17 8.32
N TRP A 394 10.70 25.23 7.49
CA TRP A 394 12.07 24.74 7.45
C TRP A 394 12.46 24.38 6.01
N ASP A 395 13.76 24.29 5.73
CA ASP A 395 14.23 23.77 4.44
C ASP A 395 13.58 22.41 4.17
N CYS A 396 13.04 22.20 2.96
CA CYS A 396 12.41 20.94 2.60
C CYS A 396 13.45 19.82 2.62
N ASN A 397 13.25 18.84 3.50
CA ASN A 397 14.17 17.74 3.72
C ASN A 397 13.51 16.35 3.49
N GLY A 398 12.23 16.34 3.12
CA GLY A 398 11.48 15.11 2.83
C GLY A 398 11.05 14.29 4.05
N GLN A 399 11.33 14.75 5.28
CA GLN A 399 10.95 14.06 6.51
C GLN A 399 9.43 14.13 6.78
N ASN A 400 8.92 13.19 7.60
CA ASN A 400 7.49 13.07 7.85
C ASN A 400 6.85 14.23 8.60
N ASN A 401 7.63 15.01 9.37
CA ASN A 401 7.19 16.23 10.03
C ASN A 401 6.91 17.37 9.04
N GLN A 402 7.28 17.21 7.76
CA GLN A 402 6.98 18.14 6.66
C GLN A 402 5.91 17.61 5.69
N LYS A 403 5.31 16.45 6.00
CA LYS A 403 4.25 15.86 5.17
C LYS A 403 2.89 16.16 5.76
N TRP A 404 1.99 16.60 4.89
CA TRP A 404 0.64 17.03 5.26
C TRP A 404 -0.39 16.41 4.34
N ARG A 405 -1.47 15.91 4.89
CA ARG A 405 -2.60 15.38 4.14
C ARG A 405 -3.78 16.35 4.26
N LEU A 406 -4.26 16.83 3.13
CA LEU A 406 -5.47 17.61 3.04
C LEU A 406 -6.65 16.64 2.93
N ASN A 407 -7.54 16.64 3.93
CA ASN A 407 -8.66 15.72 4.04
C ASN A 407 -9.93 16.32 3.41
N SER A 408 -10.85 15.47 2.99
CA SER A 408 -12.11 15.88 2.37
C SER A 408 -13.06 16.63 3.32
N ASP A 409 -12.86 16.48 4.64
CA ASP A 409 -13.62 17.20 5.67
C ASP A 409 -13.06 18.60 5.96
N GLY A 410 -12.01 19.01 5.24
CA GLY A 410 -11.34 20.30 5.37
C GLY A 410 -10.23 20.33 6.42
N THR A 411 -9.96 19.25 7.15
CA THR A 411 -8.80 19.20 8.06
C THR A 411 -7.50 18.99 7.28
N ILE A 412 -6.37 19.46 7.83
CA ILE A 412 -5.03 19.21 7.32
C ILE A 412 -4.26 18.44 8.40
N THR A 413 -3.87 17.19 8.09
CA THR A 413 -3.22 16.31 9.06
C THR A 413 -1.71 16.26 8.82
N ALA A 414 -0.90 16.55 9.85
CA ALA A 414 0.54 16.29 9.86
C ALA A 414 0.78 14.77 9.87
N VAL A 415 1.41 14.23 8.82
CA VAL A 415 1.57 12.80 8.63
C VAL A 415 2.45 12.18 9.72
N GLY A 416 3.54 12.84 10.11
CA GLY A 416 4.45 12.35 11.14
C GLY A 416 3.84 12.27 12.54
N ALA A 417 2.89 13.16 12.86
CA ALA A 417 2.28 13.23 14.19
C ALA A 417 0.85 12.63 14.24
N ASN A 418 0.22 12.41 13.10
CA ASN A 418 -1.19 12.05 12.97
C ASN A 418 -2.12 13.02 13.74
N LYS A 419 -1.81 14.31 13.69
CA LYS A 419 -2.53 15.40 14.35
C LYS A 419 -2.91 16.48 13.34
N CYS A 420 -3.94 17.24 13.64
CA CYS A 420 -4.47 18.27 12.77
C CYS A 420 -3.69 19.59 12.91
N LEU A 421 -3.48 20.29 11.79
CA LEU A 421 -3.06 21.70 11.78
C LEU A 421 -4.15 22.53 12.46
N ASP A 422 -3.79 23.13 13.57
CA ASP A 422 -4.72 23.75 14.54
C ASP A 422 -4.33 25.21 14.78
N VAL A 423 -5.31 26.07 14.84
CA VAL A 423 -5.10 27.45 15.29
C VAL A 423 -5.17 27.49 16.80
N SER A 424 -4.06 27.83 17.45
CA SER A 424 -3.89 27.78 18.89
C SER A 424 -5.00 28.53 19.63
N GLY A 425 -5.60 27.84 20.63
CA GLY A 425 -6.70 28.38 21.44
C GLY A 425 -7.94 28.77 20.64
N ALA A 426 -8.12 28.24 19.44
CA ALA A 426 -9.17 28.62 18.48
C ALA A 426 -9.24 30.16 18.24
N GLY A 427 -8.10 30.84 18.37
CA GLY A 427 -7.98 32.29 18.19
C GLY A 427 -8.32 32.70 16.75
N THR A 428 -8.89 33.90 16.61
CA THR A 428 -9.25 34.43 15.27
C THR A 428 -8.50 35.71 14.91
N ALA A 429 -7.64 36.22 15.80
CA ALA A 429 -6.89 37.45 15.58
C ALA A 429 -5.65 37.23 14.67
N ASN A 430 -5.25 38.26 13.95
CA ASN A 430 -3.97 38.29 13.25
C ASN A 430 -2.80 37.96 14.19
N GLY A 431 -1.86 37.12 13.74
CA GLY A 431 -0.72 36.69 14.53
C GLY A 431 -1.00 35.49 15.46
N THR A 432 -2.24 34.95 15.48
CA THR A 432 -2.48 33.72 16.22
C THR A 432 -1.68 32.58 15.60
N LYS A 433 -0.87 31.90 16.41
CA LYS A 433 0.04 30.85 16.00
C LYS A 433 -0.69 29.59 15.58
N THR A 434 -0.10 28.83 14.67
CA THR A 434 -0.55 27.48 14.36
C THR A 434 0.32 26.46 15.08
N GLN A 435 -0.29 25.34 15.40
CA GLN A 435 0.28 24.20 16.12
C GLN A 435 -0.30 22.91 15.54
N ILE A 436 0.18 21.75 15.98
CA ILE A 436 -0.54 20.48 15.81
C ILE A 436 -1.31 20.18 17.08
N TRP A 437 -2.49 19.62 16.90
CA TRP A 437 -3.36 19.19 18.01
C TRP A 437 -4.13 17.94 17.63
N THR A 438 -4.51 17.13 18.63
CA THR A 438 -5.40 15.99 18.41
C THR A 438 -6.62 16.43 17.59
N CYS A 439 -6.91 15.70 16.49
CA CYS A 439 -8.01 16.04 15.60
C CYS A 439 -9.35 15.86 16.32
N HIS A 440 -10.12 16.93 16.43
CA HIS A 440 -11.44 16.95 17.07
C HIS A 440 -12.54 17.53 16.17
N GLY A 441 -12.20 17.87 14.91
CA GLY A 441 -13.14 18.35 13.89
C GLY A 441 -13.69 19.76 14.11
N GLY A 442 -13.15 20.52 15.07
CA GLY A 442 -13.49 21.92 15.31
C GLY A 442 -13.11 22.81 14.11
N THR A 443 -13.81 23.96 13.99
CA THR A 443 -13.61 24.89 12.86
C THR A 443 -12.22 25.54 12.85
N ASN A 444 -11.51 25.57 13.97
CA ASN A 444 -10.11 26.02 14.09
C ASN A 444 -9.09 25.01 13.51
N GLN A 445 -9.54 23.81 13.14
CA GLN A 445 -8.73 22.79 12.45
C GLN A 445 -9.14 22.60 10.98
N LYS A 446 -10.12 23.42 10.51
CA LYS A 446 -10.61 23.31 9.13
C LYS A 446 -10.10 24.45 8.27
N TRP A 447 -9.69 24.09 7.05
CA TRP A 447 -9.04 24.97 6.09
C TRP A 447 -9.67 24.79 4.71
N THR A 448 -9.79 25.86 3.97
CA THR A 448 -10.24 25.86 2.58
C THR A 448 -9.15 26.45 1.69
N ARG A 449 -9.02 25.96 0.47
CA ARG A 449 -8.17 26.57 -0.55
C ARG A 449 -8.89 27.75 -1.18
N VAL A 450 -8.19 28.85 -1.37
CA VAL A 450 -8.72 30.09 -1.99
C VAL A 450 -7.70 30.67 -2.96
#